data_ff979c8c1ecdc01328d4867de163d907
#
_entry.id   ff979c8c1ecdc01328d4867de163d907
#
_cell.length_a   1.000
_cell.length_b   1.000
_cell.length_c   1.000
_cell.angle_alpha   90.00
_cell.angle_beta   90.00
_cell.angle_gamma   90.00
#
_symmetry.space_group_name_H-M   'P 1'
#
loop_
_entity.id
_entity.type
_entity.pdbx_description
1 polymer ?
#
loop_
_entity_poly.entity_id
_entity_poly.type
_entity_poly.pdbx_seq_one_letter_code
_entity_poly.pdbx_strand_id
1 'polypeptide(L)'
;MTNENTVLADIDPEISGRVSQPGAFREAALKLGVLATAPLVIAAASTAAFGEGAQLPAKIRDVLNFALTLEYLEDEFYRNALSSDKLIPSETRATFETIAKHEAAHVEVLKAALGSHAVKTPAFDFTAKGAFGDVFSNYKTFLAVSQALEDTGVRAYKGQAGNLKSSDEILTVALQIHSVEARHAAEVRLIRGQLAWIVSNSRGDMPEATQAVYDGEADFMQGGADIKDLGGLSKEALSGAFDEPLSKGKVLAIAKLFIKAA
;
A
#
# COMPACT_ATOMS: atom_id res chain seq x y z
N MET A 1 7.66 -22.08 -34.20
CA MET A 1 6.94 -22.66 -33.07
C MET A 1 7.96 -22.77 -31.94
N THR A 2 8.16 -21.73 -31.26
CA THR A 2 9.09 -21.62 -30.12
C THR A 2 8.29 -21.75 -28.81
N ASN A 3 8.69 -22.72 -28.05
CA ASN A 3 8.10 -23.18 -26.81
C ASN A 3 8.19 -22.09 -25.74
N GLU A 4 7.12 -21.34 -25.52
CA GLU A 4 6.93 -20.52 -24.34
C GLU A 4 6.44 -21.41 -23.19
N ASN A 5 7.35 -22.14 -22.61
CA ASN A 5 7.11 -22.84 -21.35
C ASN A 5 8.36 -22.72 -20.50
N THR A 6 8.18 -22.06 -19.39
CA THR A 6 8.16 -22.70 -18.09
C THR A 6 9.29 -22.25 -17.18
N VAL A 7 9.13 -21.07 -16.60
CA VAL A 7 9.73 -20.80 -15.28
C VAL A 7 8.83 -21.37 -14.14
N LEU A 8 7.57 -21.75 -14.47
CA LEU A 8 6.61 -22.30 -13.51
C LEU A 8 6.55 -23.85 -13.50
N ALA A 9 7.24 -24.55 -14.40
CA ALA A 9 7.18 -26.02 -14.44
C ALA A 9 8.00 -26.71 -13.33
N ASP A 10 8.92 -26.01 -12.69
CA ASP A 10 9.73 -26.53 -11.58
C ASP A 10 9.18 -26.14 -10.20
N ILE A 11 8.04 -25.45 -10.15
CA ILE A 11 7.32 -25.20 -8.89
C ILE A 11 6.43 -26.41 -8.61
N ASP A 12 6.56 -26.94 -7.38
CA ASP A 12 5.80 -28.06 -6.84
C ASP A 12 4.36 -28.09 -7.42
N PRO A 13 3.94 -29.21 -8.07
CA PRO A 13 2.60 -29.34 -8.67
C PRO A 13 1.45 -29.07 -7.69
N GLU A 14 1.66 -29.26 -6.41
CA GLU A 14 0.68 -28.94 -5.36
C GLU A 14 0.48 -27.42 -5.19
N ILE A 15 1.52 -26.61 -5.44
CA ILE A 15 1.45 -25.14 -5.41
C ILE A 15 0.80 -24.61 -6.70
N SER A 16 1.15 -25.16 -7.86
CA SER A 16 0.59 -24.71 -9.13
C SER A 16 -0.90 -25.00 -9.26
N GLY A 17 -1.37 -26.12 -8.69
CA GLY A 17 -2.80 -26.48 -8.63
C GLY A 17 -3.62 -25.57 -7.71
N ARG A 18 -2.99 -24.92 -6.72
CA ARG A 18 -3.65 -23.97 -5.80
C ARG A 18 -3.76 -22.56 -6.35
N VAL A 19 -2.82 -22.15 -7.19
CA VAL A 19 -2.79 -20.80 -7.79
C VAL A 19 -3.79 -20.68 -8.96
N SER A 20 -4.14 -21.78 -9.62
CA SER A 20 -5.04 -21.77 -10.77
C SER A 20 -6.54 -21.82 -10.44
N GLN A 21 -6.93 -21.85 -9.15
CA GLN A 21 -8.33 -21.82 -8.75
C GLN A 21 -8.72 -20.47 -8.11
N PRO A 22 -9.62 -19.69 -8.75
CA PRO A 22 -10.10 -18.42 -8.19
C PRO A 22 -10.82 -18.52 -6.82
N GLY A 23 -11.08 -19.75 -6.34
CA GLY A 23 -11.76 -20.03 -5.07
C GLY A 23 -10.84 -20.38 -3.90
N ALA A 24 -9.58 -20.79 -4.14
CA ALA A 24 -8.69 -21.29 -3.08
C ALA A 24 -8.21 -20.20 -2.10
N PHE A 25 -8.02 -18.98 -2.59
CA PHE A 25 -7.73 -17.82 -1.74
C PHE A 25 -8.92 -17.44 -0.85
N ARG A 26 -10.14 -17.65 -1.35
CA ARG A 26 -11.39 -17.34 -0.62
C ARG A 26 -11.60 -18.26 0.59
N GLU A 27 -11.26 -19.54 0.50
CA GLU A 27 -11.39 -20.48 1.63
C GLU A 27 -10.29 -20.31 2.68
N ALA A 28 -9.07 -19.94 2.29
CA ALA A 28 -8.00 -19.67 3.24
C ALA A 28 -8.27 -18.37 4.04
N ALA A 29 -8.80 -17.34 3.41
CA ALA A 29 -9.21 -16.10 4.07
C ALA A 29 -10.39 -16.31 5.05
N LEU A 30 -11.34 -17.19 4.72
CA LEU A 30 -12.48 -17.52 5.60
C LEU A 30 -12.09 -18.34 6.84
N LYS A 31 -11.00 -19.11 6.79
CA LYS A 31 -10.48 -19.87 7.94
C LYS A 31 -9.63 -19.04 8.91
N LEU A 32 -9.15 -17.87 8.51
CA LEU A 32 -8.49 -16.87 9.37
C LEU A 32 -9.49 -15.85 9.96
N GLY A 33 -10.76 -15.98 9.64
CA GLY A 33 -11.83 -15.06 10.01
C GLY A 33 -12.35 -15.23 11.42
N VAL A 34 -11.55 -14.98 12.45
CA VAL A 34 -12.07 -14.56 13.75
C VAL A 34 -11.08 -13.63 14.41
N LEU A 35 -11.26 -12.33 14.24
CA LEU A 35 -10.90 -11.34 15.27
C LEU A 35 -11.60 -10.00 14.94
N ALA A 36 -12.93 -10.01 15.03
CA ALA A 36 -13.74 -8.77 14.91
C ALA A 36 -13.68 -7.88 16.18
N THR A 37 -12.71 -8.14 17.07
CA THR A 37 -12.50 -7.35 18.30
C THR A 37 -11.13 -6.66 18.32
N ALA A 38 -10.48 -6.58 17.18
CA ALA A 38 -9.07 -6.19 17.07
C ALA A 38 -8.70 -4.73 17.38
N PRO A 39 -9.50 -3.68 17.09
CA PRO A 39 -9.01 -2.30 17.27
C PRO A 39 -8.63 -1.97 18.72
N LEU A 40 -9.43 -2.43 19.67
CA LEU A 40 -9.18 -2.16 21.10
C LEU A 40 -8.00 -2.95 21.68
N VAL A 41 -7.76 -4.16 21.18
CA VAL A 41 -6.65 -5.02 21.62
C VAL A 41 -5.33 -4.53 21.02
N ILE A 42 -5.34 -4.06 19.75
CA ILE A 42 -4.17 -3.50 19.10
C ILE A 42 -3.76 -2.18 19.77
N ALA A 43 -4.71 -1.27 20.05
CA ALA A 43 -4.42 -0.02 20.75
C ALA A 43 -3.85 -0.25 22.15
N ALA A 44 -4.41 -1.19 22.93
CA ALA A 44 -3.91 -1.54 24.25
C ALA A 44 -2.52 -2.23 24.21
N ALA A 45 -2.28 -3.11 23.22
CA ALA A 45 -0.99 -3.75 23.03
C ALA A 45 0.08 -2.75 22.56
N SER A 46 -0.30 -1.79 21.71
CA SER A 46 0.60 -0.74 21.22
C SER A 46 1.00 0.24 22.33
N THR A 47 0.07 0.64 23.19
CA THR A 47 0.39 1.49 24.36
C THR A 47 1.31 0.77 25.35
N ALA A 48 1.13 -0.54 25.53
CA ALA A 48 2.01 -1.35 26.35
C ALA A 48 3.40 -1.56 25.70
N ALA A 49 3.46 -1.68 24.38
CA ALA A 49 4.72 -1.90 23.63
C ALA A 49 5.57 -0.62 23.53
N PHE A 50 4.93 0.55 23.34
CA PHE A 50 5.65 1.82 23.18
C PHE A 50 5.85 2.60 24.49
N GLY A 51 5.26 2.13 25.61
CA GLY A 51 5.35 2.76 26.95
C GLY A 51 4.60 4.08 27.04
N GLU A 52 3.92 4.33 28.16
CA GLU A 52 3.41 5.66 28.45
C GLU A 52 4.59 6.64 28.63
N GLY A 53 4.80 7.53 27.67
CA GLY A 53 5.76 8.63 27.79
C GLY A 53 7.15 8.39 27.17
N ALA A 54 7.37 7.36 26.35
CA ALA A 54 8.59 7.27 25.57
C ALA A 54 8.73 8.52 24.67
N GLN A 55 9.67 9.40 25.00
CA GLN A 55 9.95 10.58 24.17
C GLN A 55 10.65 10.12 22.88
N LEU A 56 9.87 9.81 21.85
CA LEU A 56 10.43 9.50 20.53
C LEU A 56 11.29 10.67 20.05
N PRO A 57 12.47 10.41 19.48
CA PRO A 57 13.28 11.44 18.84
C PRO A 57 12.47 12.22 17.80
N ALA A 58 12.72 13.53 17.69
CA ALA A 58 11.98 14.40 16.78
C ALA A 58 11.94 13.87 15.32
N LYS A 59 13.05 13.31 14.85
CA LYS A 59 13.15 12.71 13.52
C LYS A 59 12.19 11.51 13.36
N ILE A 60 12.07 10.65 14.36
CA ILE A 60 11.14 9.51 14.33
C ILE A 60 9.70 10.02 14.36
N ARG A 61 9.36 10.96 15.25
CA ARG A 61 8.02 11.58 15.28
C ARG A 61 7.63 12.20 13.93
N ASP A 62 8.57 12.84 13.26
CA ASP A 62 8.35 13.43 11.94
C ASP A 62 8.04 12.38 10.87
N VAL A 63 8.72 11.23 10.91
CA VAL A 63 8.45 10.10 10.01
C VAL A 63 7.10 9.45 10.34
N LEU A 64 6.81 9.20 11.61
CA LEU A 64 5.55 8.59 12.01
C LEU A 64 4.34 9.49 11.71
N ASN A 65 4.45 10.80 11.91
CA ASN A 65 3.39 11.75 11.55
C ASN A 65 3.18 11.86 10.03
N PHE A 66 4.25 11.73 9.27
CA PHE A 66 4.17 11.63 7.83
C PHE A 66 3.41 10.34 7.42
N ALA A 67 3.78 9.18 7.97
CA ALA A 67 3.07 7.93 7.73
C ALA A 67 1.60 8.06 8.16
N LEU A 68 1.31 8.53 9.38
CA LEU A 68 -0.04 8.72 9.89
C LEU A 68 -0.92 9.59 8.98
N THR A 69 -0.34 10.56 8.28
CA THR A 69 -1.07 11.38 7.32
C THR A 69 -1.53 10.56 6.11
N LEU A 70 -0.73 9.59 5.65
CA LEU A 70 -1.06 8.70 4.56
C LEU A 70 -2.12 7.68 5.01
N GLU A 71 -1.94 7.07 6.16
CA GLU A 71 -2.92 6.12 6.71
C GLU A 71 -4.30 6.78 6.94
N TYR A 72 -4.34 8.03 7.39
CA TYR A 72 -5.61 8.78 7.46
C TYR A 72 -6.25 8.96 6.08
N LEU A 73 -5.45 9.20 5.05
CA LEU A 73 -5.93 9.35 3.68
C LEU A 73 -6.55 8.04 3.18
N GLU A 74 -5.89 6.91 3.40
CA GLU A 74 -6.32 5.59 2.96
C GLU A 74 -7.52 5.10 3.78
N ASP A 75 -7.51 5.21 5.10
CA ASP A 75 -8.63 4.86 5.96
C ASP A 75 -9.91 5.64 5.57
N GLU A 76 -9.83 6.96 5.39
CA GLU A 76 -10.99 7.76 5.00
C GLU A 76 -11.44 7.43 3.56
N PHE A 77 -10.51 7.16 2.65
CA PHE A 77 -10.82 6.76 1.28
C PHE A 77 -11.65 5.47 1.24
N TYR A 78 -11.20 4.42 1.92
CA TYR A 78 -11.92 3.15 1.92
C TYR A 78 -13.24 3.21 2.69
N ARG A 79 -13.32 3.95 3.78
CA ARG A 79 -14.59 4.19 4.50
C ARG A 79 -15.62 4.88 3.61
N ASN A 80 -15.22 5.92 2.87
CA ASN A 80 -16.10 6.61 1.93
C ASN A 80 -16.55 5.68 0.81
N ALA A 81 -15.66 4.90 0.23
CA ALA A 81 -15.98 3.94 -0.82
C ALA A 81 -16.97 2.87 -0.35
N LEU A 82 -16.76 2.31 0.83
CA LEU A 82 -17.62 1.27 1.41
C LEU A 82 -19.01 1.81 1.79
N SER A 83 -19.12 3.10 2.11
CA SER A 83 -20.39 3.77 2.39
C SER A 83 -21.13 4.24 1.14
N SER A 84 -20.46 4.26 -0.02
CA SER A 84 -21.04 4.69 -1.29
C SER A 84 -21.94 3.59 -1.86
N ASP A 85 -23.21 3.96 -2.17
CA ASP A 85 -24.20 3.00 -2.67
C ASP A 85 -23.75 2.38 -3.99
N LYS A 86 -23.77 1.05 -4.06
CA LYS A 86 -23.48 0.24 -5.26
C LYS A 86 -22.14 0.51 -5.93
N LEU A 87 -21.21 1.21 -5.29
CA LEU A 87 -19.88 1.47 -5.86
C LEU A 87 -19.09 0.17 -6.00
N ILE A 88 -18.96 -0.58 -4.90
CA ILE A 88 -18.14 -1.79 -4.85
C ILE A 88 -19.01 -3.03 -5.08
N PRO A 89 -18.74 -3.82 -6.15
CA PRO A 89 -19.44 -5.07 -6.42
C PRO A 89 -19.35 -6.06 -5.24
N SER A 90 -20.38 -6.89 -5.08
CA SER A 90 -20.45 -7.89 -4.00
C SER A 90 -19.25 -8.85 -4.00
N GLU A 91 -18.73 -9.17 -5.18
CA GLU A 91 -17.63 -10.12 -5.39
C GLU A 91 -16.31 -9.64 -4.81
N THR A 92 -16.08 -8.33 -4.77
CA THR A 92 -14.83 -7.71 -4.27
C THR A 92 -15.02 -6.96 -2.95
N ARG A 93 -16.26 -6.83 -2.49
CA ARG A 93 -16.58 -6.03 -1.30
C ARG A 93 -15.84 -6.51 -0.05
N ALA A 94 -15.76 -7.82 0.17
CA ALA A 94 -15.07 -8.39 1.33
C ALA A 94 -13.57 -8.08 1.34
N THR A 95 -12.94 -7.96 0.17
CA THR A 95 -11.54 -7.54 0.02
C THR A 95 -11.37 -6.11 0.55
N PHE A 96 -12.20 -5.16 0.07
CA PHE A 96 -12.09 -3.76 0.49
C PHE A 96 -12.51 -3.53 1.94
N GLU A 97 -13.43 -4.31 2.48
CA GLU A 97 -13.73 -4.32 3.92
C GLU A 97 -12.54 -4.79 4.76
N THR A 98 -11.74 -5.71 4.22
CA THR A 98 -10.51 -6.18 4.88
C THR A 98 -9.42 -5.14 4.82
N ILE A 99 -9.17 -4.54 3.64
CA ILE A 99 -8.22 -3.44 3.48
C ILE A 99 -8.58 -2.30 4.45
N ALA A 100 -9.81 -1.81 4.43
CA ALA A 100 -10.26 -0.74 5.33
C ALA A 100 -10.02 -1.03 6.83
N LYS A 101 -10.14 -2.29 7.26
CA LYS A 101 -9.80 -2.70 8.63
C LYS A 101 -8.30 -2.64 8.91
N HIS A 102 -7.48 -2.96 7.92
CA HIS A 102 -6.03 -2.86 8.04
C HIS A 102 -5.61 -1.40 8.15
N GLU A 103 -6.12 -0.50 7.29
CA GLU A 103 -5.82 0.94 7.36
C GLU A 103 -6.24 1.55 8.69
N ALA A 104 -7.43 1.20 9.19
CA ALA A 104 -7.86 1.62 10.52
C ALA A 104 -6.91 1.12 11.62
N ALA A 105 -6.36 -0.09 11.50
CA ALA A 105 -5.40 -0.63 12.47
C ALA A 105 -4.04 0.08 12.37
N HIS A 106 -3.56 0.39 11.17
CA HIS A 106 -2.34 1.17 10.93
C HIS A 106 -2.45 2.56 11.58
N VAL A 107 -3.57 3.26 11.37
CA VAL A 107 -3.86 4.54 12.03
C VAL A 107 -3.76 4.43 13.55
N GLU A 108 -4.41 3.44 14.17
CA GLU A 108 -4.42 3.28 15.62
C GLU A 108 -3.03 2.94 16.17
N VAL A 109 -2.24 2.10 15.51
CA VAL A 109 -0.87 1.79 15.91
C VAL A 109 0.02 3.04 15.87
N LEU A 110 -0.04 3.82 14.79
CA LEU A 110 0.76 5.04 14.66
C LEU A 110 0.34 6.12 15.68
N LYS A 111 -0.95 6.27 15.93
CA LYS A 111 -1.46 7.17 16.98
C LYS A 111 -0.97 6.75 18.36
N ALA A 112 -1.01 5.46 18.66
CA ALA A 112 -0.52 4.93 19.93
C ALA A 112 0.98 5.18 20.12
N ALA A 113 1.79 5.00 19.07
CA ALA A 113 3.22 5.28 19.10
C ALA A 113 3.52 6.78 19.28
N LEU A 114 2.74 7.66 18.67
CA LEU A 114 2.92 9.10 18.71
C LEU A 114 2.33 9.76 19.98
N GLY A 115 1.31 9.16 20.57
CA GLY A 115 0.60 9.74 21.72
C GLY A 115 0.09 11.16 21.43
N SER A 116 0.39 12.10 22.33
CA SER A 116 0.00 13.52 22.19
C SER A 116 0.68 14.24 21.02
N HIS A 117 1.68 13.63 20.37
CA HIS A 117 2.37 14.19 19.21
C HIS A 117 1.72 13.81 17.87
N ALA A 118 0.67 12.99 17.88
CA ALA A 118 -0.04 12.60 16.67
C ALA A 118 -0.68 13.83 16.02
N VAL A 119 -0.44 13.99 14.70
CA VAL A 119 -1.09 15.03 13.91
C VAL A 119 -2.59 14.75 13.82
N LYS A 120 -3.38 15.82 13.71
CA LYS A 120 -4.82 15.69 13.45
C LYS A 120 -5.06 15.22 12.02
N THR A 121 -6.14 14.48 11.83
CA THR A 121 -6.61 14.09 10.50
C THR A 121 -6.84 15.32 9.62
N PRO A 122 -6.20 15.42 8.45
CA PRO A 122 -6.49 16.48 7.48
C PRO A 122 -7.91 16.32 6.91
N ALA A 123 -8.44 17.40 6.33
CA ALA A 123 -9.61 17.27 5.47
C ALA A 123 -9.19 16.84 4.07
N PHE A 124 -9.89 15.86 3.48
CA PHE A 124 -9.54 15.31 2.18
C PHE A 124 -10.56 15.70 1.08
N ASP A 125 -10.06 15.79 -0.16
CA ASP A 125 -10.82 15.89 -1.39
C ASP A 125 -10.37 14.76 -2.33
N PHE A 126 -11.09 13.67 -2.32
CA PHE A 126 -10.77 12.50 -3.15
C PHE A 126 -11.04 12.70 -4.63
N THR A 127 -11.72 13.78 -5.01
CA THR A 127 -11.82 14.16 -6.42
C THR A 127 -10.50 14.70 -6.98
N ALA A 128 -9.51 14.97 -6.12
CA ALA A 128 -8.25 15.59 -6.49
C ALA A 128 -8.43 16.81 -7.42
N LYS A 129 -9.27 17.74 -6.96
CA LYS A 129 -9.64 18.96 -7.72
C LYS A 129 -10.31 18.65 -9.06
N GLY A 130 -11.04 17.55 -9.15
CA GLY A 130 -11.78 17.14 -10.32
C GLY A 130 -11.07 16.12 -11.22
N ALA A 131 -9.81 15.78 -10.96
CA ALA A 131 -9.09 14.73 -11.71
C ALA A 131 -9.76 13.36 -11.58
N PHE A 132 -10.44 13.11 -10.45
CA PHE A 132 -11.19 11.89 -10.14
C PHE A 132 -12.60 12.20 -9.67
N GLY A 133 -13.31 13.05 -10.42
CA GLY A 133 -14.62 13.60 -10.04
C GLY A 133 -15.70 12.55 -9.75
N ASP A 134 -15.57 11.35 -10.27
CA ASP A 134 -16.49 10.21 -10.13
C ASP A 134 -15.97 9.07 -9.25
N VAL A 135 -14.92 9.31 -8.44
CA VAL A 135 -14.22 8.27 -7.67
C VAL A 135 -15.12 7.41 -6.78
N PHE A 136 -16.19 7.99 -6.23
CA PHE A 136 -17.15 7.27 -5.38
C PHE A 136 -18.47 6.91 -6.08
N SER A 137 -18.51 7.01 -7.41
CA SER A 137 -19.65 6.58 -8.22
C SER A 137 -19.26 5.70 -9.42
N ASN A 138 -17.96 5.58 -9.69
CA ASN A 138 -17.41 4.78 -10.77
C ASN A 138 -16.36 3.80 -10.23
N TYR A 139 -16.67 2.50 -10.26
CA TYR A 139 -15.80 1.46 -9.72
C TYR A 139 -14.41 1.43 -10.38
N LYS A 140 -14.31 1.72 -11.69
CA LYS A 140 -13.02 1.76 -12.39
C LYS A 140 -12.14 2.90 -11.87
N THR A 141 -12.72 4.09 -11.65
CA THR A 141 -12.02 5.24 -11.08
C THR A 141 -11.61 4.98 -9.62
N PHE A 142 -12.51 4.39 -8.82
CA PHE A 142 -12.20 3.95 -7.46
C PHE A 142 -10.99 3.02 -7.44
N LEU A 143 -10.98 1.97 -8.26
CA LEU A 143 -9.86 1.03 -8.34
C LEU A 143 -8.55 1.68 -8.77
N ALA A 144 -8.60 2.66 -9.69
CA ALA A 144 -7.41 3.38 -10.14
C ALA A 144 -6.81 4.23 -9.01
N VAL A 145 -7.66 4.94 -8.26
CA VAL A 145 -7.20 5.74 -7.11
C VAL A 145 -6.74 4.83 -5.98
N SER A 146 -7.47 3.75 -5.67
CA SER A 146 -7.05 2.72 -4.71
C SER A 146 -5.64 2.22 -5.01
N GLN A 147 -5.38 1.76 -6.24
CA GLN A 147 -4.05 1.32 -6.64
C GLN A 147 -2.98 2.41 -6.47
N ALA A 148 -3.29 3.66 -6.82
CA ALA A 148 -2.33 4.76 -6.71
C ALA A 148 -1.99 5.08 -5.24
N LEU A 149 -2.94 4.96 -4.32
CA LEU A 149 -2.73 5.15 -2.88
C LEU A 149 -1.86 4.02 -2.33
N GLU A 150 -2.23 2.77 -2.55
CA GLU A 150 -1.48 1.60 -2.06
C GLU A 150 -0.04 1.56 -2.60
N ASP A 151 0.16 1.77 -3.91
CA ASP A 151 1.51 1.86 -4.50
C ASP A 151 2.32 3.01 -3.88
N THR A 152 1.65 4.12 -3.52
CA THR A 152 2.29 5.24 -2.82
C THR A 152 2.68 4.84 -1.41
N GLY A 153 1.83 4.14 -0.67
CA GLY A 153 2.09 3.60 0.68
C GLY A 153 3.32 2.71 0.71
N VAL A 154 3.38 1.71 -0.18
CA VAL A 154 4.56 0.82 -0.33
C VAL A 154 5.85 1.64 -0.48
N ARG A 155 5.87 2.57 -1.44
CA ARG A 155 7.06 3.38 -1.77
C ARG A 155 7.40 4.39 -0.68
N ALA A 156 6.40 4.90 0.04
CA ALA A 156 6.56 5.84 1.14
C ALA A 156 7.22 5.19 2.35
N TYR A 157 6.73 4.04 2.81
CA TYR A 157 7.32 3.28 3.91
C TYR A 157 8.76 2.89 3.59
N LYS A 158 9.02 2.36 2.41
CA LYS A 158 10.36 2.01 1.94
C LYS A 158 11.29 3.22 1.97
N GLY A 159 10.82 4.37 1.49
CA GLY A 159 11.61 5.61 1.46
C GLY A 159 11.95 6.18 2.83
N GLN A 160 11.21 5.82 3.88
CA GLN A 160 11.45 6.27 5.25
C GLN A 160 12.17 5.23 6.12
N ALA A 161 12.29 3.97 5.72
CA ALA A 161 12.88 2.91 6.53
C ALA A 161 14.28 3.27 7.05
N GLY A 162 15.13 3.87 6.22
CA GLY A 162 16.46 4.34 6.60
C GLY A 162 16.49 5.41 7.69
N ASN A 163 15.40 6.15 7.85
CA ASN A 163 15.25 7.19 8.88
C ASN A 163 14.85 6.64 10.25
N LEU A 164 14.42 5.37 10.31
CA LEU A 164 13.94 4.68 11.51
C LEU A 164 15.01 3.76 12.15
N LYS A 165 16.20 3.65 11.57
CA LYS A 165 17.28 2.75 12.02
C LYS A 165 17.73 2.94 13.48
N SER A 166 17.39 4.07 14.11
CA SER A 166 17.71 4.34 15.50
C SER A 166 16.69 3.77 16.49
N SER A 167 15.65 3.09 16.00
CA SER A 167 14.66 2.39 16.82
C SER A 167 14.20 1.12 16.11
N ASP A 168 14.71 -0.02 16.53
CA ASP A 168 14.40 -1.32 15.95
C ASP A 168 12.91 -1.65 16.05
N GLU A 169 12.27 -1.27 17.15
CA GLU A 169 10.84 -1.48 17.37
C GLU A 169 9.98 -0.73 16.36
N ILE A 170 10.25 0.56 16.18
CA ILE A 170 9.52 1.40 15.22
C ILE A 170 9.82 0.96 13.78
N LEU A 171 11.07 0.65 13.47
CA LEU A 171 11.44 0.11 12.16
C LEU A 171 10.71 -1.20 11.88
N THR A 172 10.63 -2.10 12.87
CA THR A 172 9.91 -3.37 12.73
C THR A 172 8.45 -3.15 12.40
N VAL A 173 7.75 -2.28 13.13
CA VAL A 173 6.34 -1.95 12.86
C VAL A 173 6.18 -1.33 11.48
N ALA A 174 7.05 -0.39 11.09
CA ALA A 174 7.00 0.23 9.77
C ALA A 174 7.20 -0.80 8.63
N LEU A 175 8.08 -1.81 8.81
CA LEU A 175 8.27 -2.89 7.85
C LEU A 175 7.09 -3.88 7.82
N GLN A 176 6.43 -4.10 8.95
CA GLN A 176 5.20 -4.89 9.01
C GLN A 176 4.08 -4.23 8.22
N ILE A 177 3.86 -2.91 8.41
CA ILE A 177 2.91 -2.14 7.61
C ILE A 177 3.32 -2.17 6.14
N HIS A 178 4.55 -1.80 5.80
CA HIS A 178 5.06 -1.84 4.43
C HIS A 178 4.74 -3.15 3.68
N SER A 179 4.89 -4.29 4.34
CA SER A 179 4.58 -5.59 3.72
C SER A 179 3.07 -5.82 3.54
N VAL A 180 2.22 -5.18 4.33
CA VAL A 180 0.75 -5.21 4.18
C VAL A 180 0.33 -4.31 3.02
N GLU A 181 0.88 -3.10 2.92
CA GLU A 181 0.69 -2.20 1.79
C GLU A 181 1.00 -2.88 0.44
N ALA A 182 2.11 -3.62 0.37
CA ALA A 182 2.46 -4.36 -0.84
C ALA A 182 1.41 -5.43 -1.21
N ARG A 183 0.76 -6.07 -0.20
CA ARG A 183 -0.33 -7.01 -0.45
C ARG A 183 -1.60 -6.31 -0.91
N HIS A 184 -1.93 -5.16 -0.33
CA HIS A 184 -3.07 -4.35 -0.76
C HIS A 184 -2.88 -3.91 -2.22
N ALA A 185 -1.73 -3.32 -2.55
CA ALA A 185 -1.37 -2.92 -3.90
C ALA A 185 -1.49 -4.10 -4.89
N ALA A 186 -0.93 -5.26 -4.54
CA ALA A 186 -1.00 -6.47 -5.36
C ALA A 186 -2.44 -6.92 -5.59
N GLU A 187 -3.27 -6.96 -4.54
CA GLU A 187 -4.67 -7.38 -4.64
C GLU A 187 -5.50 -6.43 -5.50
N VAL A 188 -5.35 -5.11 -5.31
CA VAL A 188 -6.05 -4.11 -6.14
C VAL A 188 -5.63 -4.21 -7.60
N ARG A 189 -4.34 -4.44 -7.89
CA ARG A 189 -3.83 -4.67 -9.24
C ARG A 189 -4.45 -5.90 -9.87
N LEU A 190 -4.53 -7.02 -9.15
CA LEU A 190 -5.16 -8.25 -9.62
C LEU A 190 -6.65 -8.08 -9.90
N ILE A 191 -7.40 -7.36 -9.05
CA ILE A 191 -8.81 -7.00 -9.30
C ILE A 191 -8.93 -6.19 -10.60
N ARG A 192 -7.95 -5.36 -10.93
CA ARG A 192 -7.89 -4.59 -12.17
C ARG A 192 -7.41 -5.41 -13.38
N GLY A 193 -7.06 -6.69 -13.20
CA GLY A 193 -6.54 -7.55 -14.25
C GLY A 193 -5.10 -7.19 -14.68
N GLN A 194 -4.32 -6.60 -13.78
CA GLN A 194 -2.94 -6.20 -13.99
C GLN A 194 -1.96 -7.17 -13.30
N LEU A 195 -0.66 -7.04 -13.58
CA LEU A 195 0.39 -7.71 -12.82
C LEU A 195 0.38 -7.21 -11.37
N ALA A 196 0.66 -8.11 -10.44
CA ALA A 196 0.65 -7.83 -8.99
C ALA A 196 1.80 -6.90 -8.52
N TRP A 197 2.66 -6.46 -9.41
CA TRP A 197 3.83 -5.61 -9.15
C TRP A 197 3.96 -4.49 -10.17
N ILE A 198 4.73 -3.47 -9.86
CA ILE A 198 5.00 -2.35 -10.76
C ILE A 198 6.01 -2.81 -11.84
N VAL A 199 5.82 -2.37 -13.07
CA VAL A 199 6.75 -2.61 -14.17
C VAL A 199 7.15 -1.29 -14.79
N SER A 200 8.43 -0.99 -14.75
CA SER A 200 8.99 0.27 -15.25
C SER A 200 8.24 1.49 -14.69
N ASN A 201 8.34 2.66 -15.32
CA ASN A 201 7.60 3.87 -14.91
C ASN A 201 6.15 3.86 -15.41
N SER A 202 5.57 2.67 -15.65
CA SER A 202 4.26 2.60 -16.29
C SER A 202 3.12 2.73 -15.28
N ARG A 203 2.29 3.76 -15.45
CA ARG A 203 1.00 3.86 -14.78
C ARG A 203 -0.11 3.04 -15.45
N GLY A 204 0.21 2.34 -16.54
CA GLY A 204 -0.78 1.59 -17.31
C GLY A 204 -1.91 2.47 -17.85
N ASP A 205 -3.15 2.02 -17.67
CA ASP A 205 -4.38 2.71 -18.09
C ASP A 205 -4.90 3.75 -17.08
N MET A 206 -4.11 4.05 -16.04
CA MET A 206 -4.52 4.98 -14.99
C MET A 206 -4.46 6.44 -15.45
N PRO A 207 -5.26 7.35 -14.85
CA PRO A 207 -5.22 8.77 -15.16
C PRO A 207 -3.83 9.38 -15.04
N GLU A 208 -3.52 10.38 -15.87
CA GLU A 208 -2.22 11.05 -15.90
C GLU A 208 -1.81 11.61 -14.52
N ALA A 209 -2.76 12.07 -13.74
CA ALA A 209 -2.52 12.59 -12.39
C ALA A 209 -1.83 11.56 -11.45
N THR A 210 -1.85 10.26 -11.77
CA THR A 210 -1.17 9.21 -11.01
C THR A 210 0.27 8.97 -11.44
N GLN A 211 0.77 9.61 -12.51
CA GLN A 211 2.10 9.33 -13.05
C GLN A 211 3.22 9.48 -12.01
N ALA A 212 3.13 10.49 -11.14
CA ALA A 212 4.14 10.73 -10.09
C ALA A 212 4.31 9.55 -9.11
N VAL A 213 3.29 8.67 -9.01
CA VAL A 213 3.38 7.44 -8.21
C VAL A 213 4.38 6.46 -8.79
N TYR A 214 4.56 6.43 -10.12
CA TYR A 214 5.38 5.45 -10.84
C TYR A 214 6.73 5.99 -11.31
N ASP A 215 6.95 7.30 -11.19
CA ASP A 215 8.22 7.92 -11.59
C ASP A 215 9.39 7.37 -10.76
N GLY A 216 10.41 6.87 -11.47
CA GLY A 216 11.62 6.32 -10.89
C GLY A 216 11.60 4.80 -10.68
N GLU A 217 10.50 4.10 -11.00
CA GLU A 217 10.42 2.63 -10.90
C GLU A 217 11.27 1.90 -11.96
N ALA A 218 11.71 2.57 -13.01
CA ALA A 218 12.63 2.02 -14.00
C ALA A 218 14.11 2.27 -13.64
N ASP A 219 14.46 2.28 -12.37
CA ASP A 219 15.85 2.35 -11.93
C ASP A 219 16.48 0.94 -11.97
N PHE A 220 17.63 0.84 -12.63
CA PHE A 220 18.41 -0.41 -12.71
C PHE A 220 19.65 -0.38 -11.82
N MET A 221 19.82 0.63 -10.97
CA MET A 221 20.91 0.70 -10.01
C MET A 221 20.49 0.11 -8.67
N GLN A 222 20.82 -1.18 -8.44
CA GLN A 222 20.43 -1.89 -7.22
C GLN A 222 21.66 -2.20 -6.35
N GLY A 223 21.65 -1.71 -5.12
CA GLY A 223 22.78 -1.92 -4.20
C GLY A 223 24.14 -1.40 -4.71
N GLY A 224 24.13 -0.44 -5.63
CA GLY A 224 25.33 0.09 -6.27
C GLY A 224 25.77 -0.68 -7.53
N ALA A 225 25.04 -1.70 -7.93
CA ALA A 225 25.29 -2.45 -9.17
C ALA A 225 24.28 -2.04 -10.26
N ASP A 226 24.76 -1.86 -11.50
CA ASP A 226 23.89 -1.72 -12.67
C ASP A 226 23.44 -3.11 -13.13
N ILE A 227 22.13 -3.38 -13.02
CA ILE A 227 21.53 -4.70 -13.32
C ILE A 227 20.85 -4.76 -14.69
N LYS A 228 20.89 -3.69 -15.50
CA LYS A 228 20.12 -3.58 -16.76
C LYS A 228 20.35 -4.70 -17.77
N ASP A 229 21.50 -5.39 -17.70
CA ASP A 229 21.88 -6.50 -18.59
C ASP A 229 22.05 -7.82 -17.82
N LEU A 230 21.51 -7.92 -16.61
CA LEU A 230 21.70 -9.07 -15.73
C LEU A 230 21.02 -10.32 -16.29
N GLY A 231 21.81 -11.37 -16.49
CA GLY A 231 21.33 -12.72 -16.79
C GLY A 231 20.47 -12.85 -18.06
N GLY A 232 20.51 -11.87 -18.98
CA GLY A 232 19.69 -11.89 -20.19
C GLY A 232 18.18 -11.69 -19.95
N LEU A 233 17.81 -11.20 -18.75
CA LEU A 233 16.44 -10.88 -18.41
C LEU A 233 15.97 -9.60 -19.13
N SER A 234 14.66 -9.50 -19.39
CA SER A 234 14.10 -8.28 -19.96
C SER A 234 14.11 -7.12 -18.95
N LYS A 235 14.08 -5.89 -19.43
CA LYS A 235 14.01 -4.70 -18.56
C LYS A 235 12.75 -4.69 -17.70
N GLU A 236 11.65 -5.19 -18.23
CA GLU A 236 10.39 -5.34 -17.51
C GLU A 236 10.52 -6.34 -16.35
N ALA A 237 11.19 -7.48 -16.58
CA ALA A 237 11.44 -8.46 -15.53
C ALA A 237 12.40 -7.92 -14.48
N LEU A 238 13.41 -7.17 -14.88
CA LEU A 238 14.38 -6.57 -13.95
C LEU A 238 13.75 -5.46 -13.11
N SER A 239 13.00 -4.53 -13.72
CA SER A 239 12.32 -3.47 -12.96
C SER A 239 11.21 -4.02 -12.06
N GLY A 240 10.47 -5.02 -12.52
CA GLY A 240 9.42 -5.65 -11.70
C GLY A 240 9.93 -6.50 -10.53
N ALA A 241 11.25 -6.70 -10.42
CA ALA A 241 11.86 -7.40 -9.28
C ALA A 241 12.17 -6.47 -8.09
N PHE A 242 12.02 -5.16 -8.26
CA PHE A 242 12.33 -4.15 -7.25
C PHE A 242 11.27 -3.05 -7.26
N ASP A 243 10.80 -2.65 -6.09
CA ASP A 243 10.02 -1.42 -5.92
C ASP A 243 10.95 -0.31 -5.44
N GLU A 244 10.95 0.83 -6.13
CA GLU A 244 11.83 1.94 -5.79
C GLU A 244 11.23 2.84 -4.70
N PRO A 245 12.03 3.34 -3.74
CA PRO A 245 11.52 4.21 -2.71
C PRO A 245 11.14 5.59 -3.26
N LEU A 246 10.09 6.20 -2.70
CA LEU A 246 9.82 7.62 -2.89
C LEU A 246 10.34 8.46 -1.72
N SER A 247 10.93 9.59 -2.02
CA SER A 247 11.29 10.56 -0.97
C SER A 247 10.02 11.15 -0.33
N LYS A 248 10.11 11.55 0.96
CA LYS A 248 9.02 12.24 1.66
C LYS A 248 8.43 13.40 0.86
N GLY A 249 9.28 14.18 0.20
CA GLY A 249 8.84 15.33 -0.61
C GLY A 249 7.99 14.92 -1.83
N LYS A 250 8.37 13.84 -2.53
CA LYS A 250 7.61 13.31 -3.66
C LYS A 250 6.25 12.75 -3.18
N VAL A 251 6.25 11.98 -2.11
CA VAL A 251 5.00 11.43 -1.54
C VAL A 251 4.07 12.54 -1.08
N LEU A 252 4.57 13.57 -0.40
CA LEU A 252 3.75 14.73 -0.01
C LEU A 252 3.20 15.49 -1.20
N ALA A 253 3.91 15.55 -2.33
CA ALA A 253 3.40 16.15 -3.56
C ALA A 253 2.20 15.35 -4.12
N ILE A 254 2.25 14.02 -4.06
CA ILE A 254 1.14 13.12 -4.42
C ILE A 254 -0.03 13.31 -3.45
N ALA A 255 0.20 13.20 -2.14
CA ALA A 255 -0.83 13.32 -1.12
C ALA A 255 -1.54 14.69 -1.14
N LYS A 256 -0.84 15.76 -1.49
CA LYS A 256 -1.41 17.13 -1.64
C LYS A 256 -2.49 17.24 -2.72
N LEU A 257 -2.59 16.30 -3.65
CA LEU A 257 -3.70 16.25 -4.60
C LEU A 257 -5.02 16.04 -3.88
N PHE A 258 -4.98 15.30 -2.76
CA PHE A 258 -6.14 14.87 -1.99
C PHE A 258 -6.36 15.67 -0.69
N ILE A 259 -5.37 16.42 -0.21
CA ILE A 259 -5.49 17.22 1.02
C ILE A 259 -6.09 18.59 0.67
N LYS A 260 -7.22 18.96 1.33
CA LYS A 260 -7.81 20.28 1.20
C LYS A 260 -6.86 21.34 1.77
N ALA A 261 -6.75 22.46 1.09
CA ALA A 261 -6.08 23.63 1.66
C ALA A 261 -6.84 24.10 2.92
N ALA A 262 -6.09 24.40 3.97
CA ALA A 262 -6.65 24.94 5.20
C ALA A 262 -7.18 26.36 4.99
#